data_9317a007c481817f8e8c37ecef692b28
#
_entry.id   9317a007c481817f8e8c37ecef692b28
#
_cell.length_a   1.000
_cell.length_b   1.000
_cell.length_c   1.000
_cell.angle_alpha   90.00
_cell.angle_beta   90.00
_cell.angle_gamma   90.00
#
_symmetry.space_group_name_H-M   'P 1'
#
loop_
_entity.id
_entity.type
_entity.pdbx_description
1 polymer ?
#
loop_
_entity_poly.entity_id
_entity_poly.type
_entity_poly.pdbx_seq_one_letter_code
_entity_poly.pdbx_strand_id
1 'polypeptide(L)'
;VVLPREGFLQGLEQAGLVEGTDFEVDYQNANFDDNQATQIGQMFSAEDADLMVGIATNSAVACYAAAEDKNIPVIFTAITDPVQAKLDSGNVTGTSDKLPVEAQLDLIRQMQPNASTIGIIYTTSEPNSVSTIAEYQEKAPEYGFTIDAVGVTSQAEVTQAVDTLISHGVACLSNLTDNNVVGVLGAILEKTDEAGIPVYGSEIEQVKIGCVASAGLDYVQLGIQTGLMAAKVLTG
;
A
#
# COMPACT_ATOMS: atom_id res chain seq x y z
N VAL A 1 -3.48 6.60 3.05
CA VAL A 1 -4.69 6.09 3.73
C VAL A 1 -5.92 6.96 3.48
N VAL A 2 -5.76 8.26 3.15
CA VAL A 2 -6.89 9.18 2.92
C VAL A 2 -7.65 8.83 1.64
N LEU A 3 -6.96 8.64 0.53
CA LEU A 3 -7.56 8.42 -0.78
C LEU A 3 -8.43 7.15 -0.88
N PRO A 4 -7.99 5.98 -0.39
CA PRO A 4 -8.86 4.80 -0.38
C PRO A 4 -10.13 5.00 0.44
N ARG A 5 -10.04 5.74 1.57
CA ARG A 5 -11.20 6.06 2.41
C ARG A 5 -12.19 6.99 1.68
N GLU A 6 -11.69 8.04 1.03
CA GLU A 6 -12.54 8.95 0.25
C GLU A 6 -13.25 8.19 -0.87
N GLY A 7 -12.53 7.36 -1.61
CA GLY A 7 -13.11 6.49 -2.62
C GLY A 7 -14.15 5.52 -2.05
N PHE A 8 -13.86 4.92 -0.89
CA PHE A 8 -14.79 4.00 -0.22
C PHE A 8 -16.15 4.66 0.08
N LEU A 9 -16.15 5.85 0.66
CA LEU A 9 -17.38 6.59 0.91
C LEU A 9 -18.12 6.96 -0.38
N GLN A 10 -17.38 7.38 -1.42
CA GLN A 10 -17.98 7.61 -2.74
C GLN A 10 -18.61 6.34 -3.33
N GLY A 11 -17.99 5.18 -3.12
CA GLY A 11 -18.53 3.90 -3.56
C GLY A 11 -19.83 3.52 -2.87
N LEU A 12 -19.96 3.76 -1.56
CA LEU A 12 -21.22 3.59 -0.82
C LEU A 12 -22.31 4.53 -1.34
N GLU A 13 -21.96 5.81 -1.58
CA GLU A 13 -22.90 6.80 -2.14
C GLU A 13 -23.35 6.40 -3.55
N GLN A 14 -22.44 5.93 -4.42
CA GLN A 14 -22.78 5.41 -5.75
C GLN A 14 -23.71 4.19 -5.70
N ALA A 15 -23.63 3.39 -4.63
CA ALA A 15 -24.55 2.29 -4.37
C ALA A 15 -25.91 2.76 -3.83
N GLY A 16 -26.09 4.05 -3.57
CA GLY A 16 -27.34 4.64 -3.06
C GLY A 16 -27.44 4.66 -1.54
N LEU A 17 -26.36 4.40 -0.80
CA LEU A 17 -26.33 4.46 0.66
C LEU A 17 -25.87 5.85 1.10
N VAL A 18 -26.58 6.44 2.07
CA VAL A 18 -26.35 7.80 2.57
C VAL A 18 -25.88 7.77 4.02
N GLU A 19 -24.69 8.33 4.27
CA GLU A 19 -24.14 8.46 5.64
C GLU A 19 -25.08 9.29 6.53
N GLY A 20 -25.27 8.84 7.76
CA GLY A 20 -26.20 9.45 8.72
C GLY A 20 -27.67 9.06 8.53
N THR A 21 -28.00 8.28 7.46
CA THR A 21 -29.34 7.76 7.18
C THR A 21 -29.35 6.24 7.10
N ASP A 22 -28.49 5.67 6.26
CA ASP A 22 -28.42 4.24 6.01
C ASP A 22 -27.26 3.58 6.76
N PHE A 23 -26.20 4.35 7.08
CA PHE A 23 -25.04 3.89 7.85
C PHE A 23 -24.39 5.06 8.60
N GLU A 24 -23.60 4.73 9.60
CA GLU A 24 -22.69 5.62 10.33
C GLU A 24 -21.27 5.09 10.23
N VAL A 25 -20.27 5.98 10.20
CA VAL A 25 -18.85 5.61 10.13
C VAL A 25 -18.15 6.01 11.42
N ASP A 26 -17.60 5.03 12.14
CA ASP A 26 -16.53 5.30 13.12
C ASP A 26 -15.18 5.13 12.42
N TYR A 27 -14.40 6.20 12.39
CA TYR A 27 -13.08 6.22 11.77
C TYR A 27 -11.98 6.41 12.79
N GLN A 28 -11.05 5.47 12.82
CA GLN A 28 -9.86 5.50 13.66
C GLN A 28 -8.59 5.37 12.81
N ASN A 29 -7.48 5.92 13.30
CA ASN A 29 -6.18 5.83 12.64
C ASN A 29 -5.12 5.31 13.61
N ALA A 30 -4.51 4.20 13.27
CA ALA A 30 -3.46 3.57 14.08
C ALA A 30 -2.08 4.27 13.99
N ASN A 31 -1.91 5.26 13.11
CA ASN A 31 -0.67 6.02 12.94
C ASN A 31 0.59 5.14 12.78
N PHE A 32 0.47 4.05 12.02
CA PHE A 32 1.53 3.04 11.80
C PHE A 32 1.94 2.25 13.06
N ASP A 33 1.12 2.24 14.11
CA ASP A 33 1.34 1.44 15.33
C ASP A 33 0.46 0.19 15.32
N ASP A 34 1.07 -0.99 15.24
CA ASP A 34 0.37 -2.28 15.18
C ASP A 34 -0.40 -2.60 16.46
N ASN A 35 0.10 -2.16 17.63
CA ASN A 35 -0.62 -2.32 18.88
C ASN A 35 -1.89 -1.46 18.90
N GLN A 36 -1.78 -0.23 18.40
CA GLN A 36 -2.94 0.65 18.28
C GLN A 36 -3.95 0.09 17.25
N ALA A 37 -3.49 -0.44 16.11
CA ALA A 37 -4.35 -1.10 15.15
C ALA A 37 -5.13 -2.28 15.78
N THR A 38 -4.47 -3.10 16.57
CA THR A 38 -5.08 -4.21 17.31
C THR A 38 -6.14 -3.71 18.29
N GLN A 39 -5.84 -2.67 19.07
CA GLN A 39 -6.80 -2.09 20.04
C GLN A 39 -8.04 -1.49 19.34
N ILE A 40 -7.84 -0.81 18.20
CA ILE A 40 -8.94 -0.28 17.38
C ILE A 40 -9.84 -1.41 16.87
N GLY A 41 -9.25 -2.47 16.31
CA GLY A 41 -10.00 -3.64 15.86
C GLY A 41 -10.83 -4.28 16.98
N GLN A 42 -10.24 -4.45 18.17
CA GLN A 42 -10.94 -4.96 19.34
C GLN A 42 -12.07 -4.04 19.80
N MET A 43 -11.88 -2.72 19.74
CA MET A 43 -12.91 -1.73 20.09
C MET A 43 -14.10 -1.86 19.12
N PHE A 44 -13.89 -1.83 17.82
CA PHE A 44 -14.96 -2.00 16.82
C PHE A 44 -15.72 -3.33 16.99
N SER A 45 -14.98 -4.41 17.25
CA SER A 45 -15.62 -5.70 17.56
C SER A 45 -16.46 -5.64 18.83
N ALA A 46 -15.98 -4.96 19.90
CA ALA A 46 -16.73 -4.83 21.16
C ALA A 46 -18.00 -3.99 21.02
N GLU A 47 -18.00 -3.04 20.12
CA GLU A 47 -19.14 -2.16 19.79
C GLU A 47 -20.15 -2.80 18.83
N ASP A 48 -19.93 -4.08 18.46
CA ASP A 48 -20.79 -4.85 17.56
C ASP A 48 -20.98 -4.18 16.18
N ALA A 49 -19.89 -3.70 15.57
CA ALA A 49 -19.92 -3.15 14.22
C ALA A 49 -20.54 -4.14 13.22
N ASP A 50 -21.42 -3.67 12.34
CA ASP A 50 -22.05 -4.49 11.30
C ASP A 50 -21.07 -4.88 10.20
N LEU A 51 -20.02 -4.07 9.98
CA LEU A 51 -18.95 -4.26 9.02
C LEU A 51 -17.68 -3.58 9.53
N MET A 52 -16.55 -4.26 9.44
CA MET A 52 -15.25 -3.66 9.71
C MET A 52 -14.48 -3.44 8.41
N VAL A 53 -13.86 -2.26 8.25
CA VAL A 53 -13.10 -1.92 7.05
C VAL A 53 -11.64 -1.66 7.42
N GLY A 54 -10.74 -2.50 6.89
CA GLY A 54 -9.30 -2.33 7.06
C GLY A 54 -8.65 -1.69 5.83
N ILE A 55 -7.99 -0.55 6.02
CA ILE A 55 -7.22 0.12 4.96
C ILE A 55 -5.74 -0.13 5.22
N ALA A 56 -5.03 -0.72 4.26
CA ALA A 56 -3.67 -1.26 4.33
C ALA A 56 -3.56 -2.55 5.16
N THR A 57 -2.48 -3.32 4.91
CA THR A 57 -2.33 -4.71 5.35
C THR A 57 -2.48 -4.88 6.86
N ASN A 58 -1.73 -4.12 7.67
CA ASN A 58 -1.71 -4.31 9.12
C ASN A 58 -3.06 -3.98 9.77
N SER A 59 -3.75 -2.92 9.28
CA SER A 59 -5.09 -2.57 9.73
C SER A 59 -6.13 -3.64 9.39
N ALA A 60 -6.06 -4.20 8.18
CA ALA A 60 -6.98 -5.26 7.76
C ALA A 60 -6.78 -6.56 8.56
N VAL A 61 -5.52 -6.95 8.81
CA VAL A 61 -5.19 -8.11 9.65
C VAL A 61 -5.71 -7.91 11.08
N ALA A 62 -5.55 -6.72 11.65
CA ALA A 62 -6.06 -6.41 12.98
C ALA A 62 -7.61 -6.44 13.04
N CYS A 63 -8.29 -5.87 12.04
CA CYS A 63 -9.76 -5.97 11.92
C CYS A 63 -10.22 -7.41 11.81
N TYR A 64 -9.59 -8.21 10.95
CA TYR A 64 -9.97 -9.59 10.72
C TYR A 64 -9.80 -10.45 11.98
N ALA A 65 -8.66 -10.33 12.66
CA ALA A 65 -8.41 -11.06 13.90
C ALA A 65 -9.41 -10.70 15.01
N ALA A 66 -9.85 -9.44 15.09
CA ALA A 66 -10.83 -9.01 16.08
C ALA A 66 -12.28 -9.37 15.72
N ALA A 67 -12.57 -9.59 14.43
CA ALA A 67 -13.90 -9.89 13.92
C ALA A 67 -14.25 -11.38 13.97
N GLU A 68 -13.24 -12.29 14.02
CA GLU A 68 -13.39 -13.71 13.80
C GLU A 68 -14.37 -14.36 14.76
N ASP A 69 -14.25 -14.12 16.08
CA ASP A 69 -15.11 -14.71 17.12
C ASP A 69 -16.58 -14.31 16.99
N LYS A 70 -16.86 -13.13 16.47
CA LYS A 70 -18.22 -12.60 16.27
C LYS A 70 -18.74 -12.78 14.85
N ASN A 71 -17.90 -13.31 13.95
CA ASN A 71 -18.21 -13.46 12.53
C ASN A 71 -18.65 -12.14 11.86
N ILE A 72 -18.09 -11.00 12.31
CA ILE A 72 -18.32 -9.70 11.68
C ILE A 72 -17.67 -9.73 10.30
N PRO A 73 -18.37 -9.33 9.22
CA PRO A 73 -17.75 -9.25 7.91
C PRO A 73 -16.64 -8.19 7.90
N VAL A 74 -15.53 -8.53 7.25
CA VAL A 74 -14.40 -7.60 7.08
C VAL A 74 -14.21 -7.33 5.59
N ILE A 75 -14.08 -6.06 5.25
CA ILE A 75 -13.67 -5.62 3.93
C ILE A 75 -12.34 -4.92 4.04
N PHE A 76 -11.42 -5.31 3.16
CA PHE A 76 -10.13 -4.64 3.08
C PHE A 76 -9.99 -3.85 1.78
N THR A 77 -9.15 -2.82 1.81
CA THR A 77 -8.67 -2.11 0.63
C THR A 77 -7.19 -1.79 0.77
N ALA A 78 -6.51 -1.68 -0.36
CA ALA A 78 -5.07 -1.44 -0.41
C ALA A 78 -4.26 -2.54 0.30
N ILE A 79 -4.52 -3.79 -0.06
CA ILE A 79 -3.76 -4.96 0.38
C ILE A 79 -3.01 -5.54 -0.81
N THR A 80 -1.70 -5.56 -0.74
CA THR A 80 -0.85 -6.01 -1.85
C THR A 80 -0.97 -7.51 -2.08
N ASP A 81 -0.91 -8.32 -1.03
CA ASP A 81 -1.01 -9.78 -1.08
C ASP A 81 -1.94 -10.30 0.03
N PRO A 82 -3.24 -10.46 -0.27
CA PRO A 82 -4.21 -11.00 0.70
C PRO A 82 -3.89 -12.42 1.17
N VAL A 83 -3.28 -13.25 0.32
CA VAL A 83 -2.92 -14.64 0.67
C VAL A 83 -1.80 -14.64 1.70
N GLN A 84 -0.74 -13.88 1.46
CA GLN A 84 0.36 -13.74 2.42
C GLN A 84 -0.11 -13.11 3.73
N ALA A 85 -1.05 -12.17 3.66
CA ALA A 85 -1.67 -11.55 4.83
C ALA A 85 -2.69 -12.46 5.55
N LYS A 86 -2.98 -13.66 5.02
CA LYS A 86 -4.00 -14.60 5.53
C LYS A 86 -5.42 -14.00 5.58
N LEU A 87 -5.73 -13.22 4.56
CA LEU A 87 -7.04 -12.59 4.35
C LEU A 87 -7.78 -13.18 3.13
N ASP A 88 -7.47 -14.44 2.79
CA ASP A 88 -8.00 -15.18 1.63
C ASP A 88 -9.06 -16.22 2.01
N SER A 89 -9.46 -16.29 3.27
CA SER A 89 -10.44 -17.24 3.78
C SER A 89 -11.28 -16.65 4.91
N GLY A 90 -12.44 -17.23 5.16
CA GLY A 90 -13.36 -16.76 6.20
C GLY A 90 -14.28 -15.64 5.73
N ASN A 91 -14.80 -14.85 6.68
CA ASN A 91 -15.74 -13.75 6.39
C ASN A 91 -15.00 -12.44 6.05
N VAL A 92 -14.14 -12.51 5.04
CA VAL A 92 -13.31 -11.38 4.60
C VAL A 92 -13.24 -11.32 3.08
N THR A 93 -13.27 -10.11 2.53
CA THR A 93 -13.07 -9.81 1.10
C THR A 93 -12.55 -8.39 0.92
N GLY A 94 -12.15 -8.03 -0.29
CA GLY A 94 -11.68 -6.67 -0.54
C GLY A 94 -10.98 -6.49 -1.89
N THR A 95 -10.24 -5.38 -2.00
CA THR A 95 -9.50 -5.00 -3.20
C THR A 95 -8.01 -4.96 -2.95
N SER A 96 -7.25 -5.48 -3.92
CA SER A 96 -5.79 -5.50 -3.87
C SER A 96 -5.18 -4.29 -4.56
N ASP A 97 -4.11 -3.77 -3.96
CA ASP A 97 -3.24 -2.75 -4.54
C ASP A 97 -1.92 -3.35 -5.04
N LYS A 98 -1.94 -4.60 -5.47
CA LYS A 98 -0.75 -5.26 -6.00
C LYS A 98 -0.14 -4.40 -7.12
N LEU A 99 1.13 -4.04 -6.96
CA LEU A 99 1.85 -3.25 -7.95
C LEU A 99 2.01 -4.04 -9.26
N PRO A 100 1.80 -3.40 -10.41
CA PRO A 100 2.09 -3.99 -11.70
C PRO A 100 3.61 -3.96 -11.97
N VAL A 101 4.38 -4.84 -11.29
CA VAL A 101 5.86 -4.85 -11.31
C VAL A 101 6.42 -4.89 -12.73
N GLU A 102 5.86 -5.74 -13.59
CA GLU A 102 6.30 -5.84 -14.98
C GLU A 102 6.09 -4.54 -15.77
N ALA A 103 4.93 -3.89 -15.59
CA ALA A 103 4.66 -2.60 -16.24
C ALA A 103 5.58 -1.49 -15.70
N GLN A 104 5.92 -1.52 -14.42
CA GLN A 104 6.87 -0.58 -13.82
C GLN A 104 8.29 -0.81 -14.36
N LEU A 105 8.73 -2.06 -14.49
CA LEU A 105 10.02 -2.39 -15.08
C LEU A 105 10.10 -1.98 -16.55
N ASP A 106 9.04 -2.21 -17.33
CA ASP A 106 8.93 -1.78 -18.71
C ASP A 106 8.98 -0.25 -18.84
N LEU A 107 8.25 0.48 -17.98
CA LEU A 107 8.29 1.94 -17.91
C LEU A 107 9.71 2.45 -17.65
N ILE A 108 10.42 1.88 -16.66
CA ILE A 108 11.79 2.25 -16.33
C ILE A 108 12.70 1.97 -17.53
N ARG A 109 12.55 0.84 -18.19
CA ARG A 109 13.34 0.48 -19.39
C ARG A 109 13.12 1.46 -20.54
N GLN A 110 11.88 1.89 -20.76
CA GLN A 110 11.57 2.86 -21.83
C GLN A 110 12.15 4.23 -21.53
N MET A 111 12.07 4.69 -20.27
CA MET A 111 12.58 6.02 -19.87
C MET A 111 14.11 6.05 -19.69
N GLN A 112 14.71 4.94 -19.27
CA GLN A 112 16.15 4.80 -19.04
C GLN A 112 16.71 3.55 -19.75
N PRO A 113 16.88 3.57 -21.10
CA PRO A 113 17.30 2.40 -21.87
C PRO A 113 18.63 1.78 -21.46
N ASN A 114 19.51 2.58 -20.83
CA ASN A 114 20.86 2.16 -20.43
C ASN A 114 20.97 1.83 -18.93
N ALA A 115 19.90 1.96 -18.18
CA ALA A 115 19.90 1.62 -16.74
C ALA A 115 20.13 0.12 -16.55
N SER A 116 20.91 -0.24 -15.54
CA SER A 116 21.24 -1.64 -15.22
C SER A 116 20.83 -2.05 -13.82
N THR A 117 20.83 -1.11 -12.85
CA THR A 117 20.55 -1.40 -11.45
C THR A 117 19.47 -0.48 -10.94
N ILE A 118 18.41 -1.05 -10.37
CA ILE A 118 17.33 -0.34 -9.71
C ILE A 118 17.51 -0.50 -8.21
N GLY A 119 17.58 0.61 -7.47
CA GLY A 119 17.57 0.62 -6.02
C GLY A 119 16.14 0.54 -5.49
N ILE A 120 15.91 -0.28 -4.48
CA ILE A 120 14.64 -0.37 -3.78
C ILE A 120 14.87 -0.36 -2.27
N ILE A 121 14.14 0.49 -1.55
CA ILE A 121 14.10 0.48 -0.08
C ILE A 121 12.79 -0.16 0.34
N TYR A 122 12.84 -1.06 1.31
CA TYR A 122 11.64 -1.75 1.78
C TYR A 122 11.68 -2.02 3.29
N THR A 123 10.53 -1.98 3.93
CA THR A 123 10.38 -2.31 5.35
C THR A 123 10.31 -3.82 5.55
N THR A 124 11.26 -4.37 6.31
CA THR A 124 11.40 -5.82 6.49
C THR A 124 10.25 -6.47 7.26
N SER A 125 9.49 -5.69 8.04
CA SER A 125 8.32 -6.14 8.80
C SER A 125 6.98 -5.95 8.06
N GLU A 126 6.98 -5.30 6.90
CA GLU A 126 5.76 -5.12 6.09
C GLU A 126 5.60 -6.26 5.07
N PRO A 127 4.57 -7.15 5.22
CA PRO A 127 4.37 -8.28 4.30
C PRO A 127 4.19 -7.87 2.83
N ASN A 128 3.49 -6.74 2.58
CA ASN A 128 3.33 -6.16 1.25
C ASN A 128 4.69 -5.83 0.60
N SER A 129 5.60 -5.22 1.35
CA SER A 129 6.93 -4.84 0.86
C SER A 129 7.79 -6.07 0.59
N VAL A 130 7.77 -7.05 1.49
CA VAL A 130 8.50 -8.32 1.33
C VAL A 130 8.01 -9.10 0.10
N SER A 131 6.69 -9.19 -0.11
CA SER A 131 6.10 -9.83 -1.28
C SER A 131 6.51 -9.12 -2.58
N THR A 132 6.40 -7.79 -2.61
CA THR A 132 6.70 -7.01 -3.81
C THR A 132 8.19 -7.04 -4.17
N ILE A 133 9.11 -6.95 -3.18
CA ILE A 133 10.54 -7.04 -3.47
C ILE A 133 10.93 -8.40 -4.05
N ALA A 134 10.31 -9.48 -3.59
CA ALA A 134 10.54 -10.81 -4.15
C ALA A 134 10.12 -10.87 -5.64
N GLU A 135 8.99 -10.27 -6.00
CA GLU A 135 8.53 -10.19 -7.39
C GLU A 135 9.47 -9.33 -8.25
N TYR A 136 9.95 -8.19 -7.73
CA TYR A 136 10.97 -7.39 -8.45
C TYR A 136 12.23 -8.19 -8.70
N GLN A 137 12.74 -8.92 -7.71
CA GLN A 137 13.95 -9.74 -7.86
C GLN A 137 13.77 -10.88 -8.87
N GLU A 138 12.58 -11.47 -8.93
CA GLU A 138 12.24 -12.51 -9.91
C GLU A 138 12.15 -11.95 -11.34
N LYS A 139 11.44 -10.82 -11.52
CA LYS A 139 11.11 -10.30 -12.85
C LYS A 139 12.18 -9.38 -13.47
N ALA A 140 12.92 -8.64 -12.66
CA ALA A 140 13.87 -7.64 -13.15
C ALA A 140 14.90 -8.17 -14.17
N PRO A 141 15.44 -9.41 -14.06
CA PRO A 141 16.37 -9.95 -15.03
C PRO A 141 15.78 -10.06 -16.44
N GLU A 142 14.47 -10.30 -16.59
CA GLU A 142 13.80 -10.39 -17.89
C GLU A 142 13.83 -9.04 -18.63
N TYR A 143 13.88 -7.95 -17.86
CA TYR A 143 13.98 -6.56 -18.37
C TYR A 143 15.43 -6.04 -18.40
N GLY A 144 16.40 -6.89 -18.09
CA GLY A 144 17.83 -6.55 -18.07
C GLY A 144 18.24 -5.71 -16.87
N PHE A 145 17.52 -5.79 -15.75
CA PHE A 145 17.86 -5.10 -14.52
C PHE A 145 18.38 -6.03 -13.43
N THR A 146 19.19 -5.47 -12.55
CA THR A 146 19.53 -6.02 -11.24
C THR A 146 18.85 -5.16 -10.17
N ILE A 147 18.32 -5.79 -9.14
CA ILE A 147 17.72 -5.10 -8.01
C ILE A 147 18.75 -5.02 -6.87
N ASP A 148 19.03 -3.80 -6.43
CA ASP A 148 19.78 -3.51 -5.20
C ASP A 148 18.79 -3.11 -4.11
N ALA A 149 18.50 -4.04 -3.21
CA ALA A 149 17.45 -3.89 -2.21
C ALA A 149 18.04 -3.62 -0.82
N VAL A 150 17.61 -2.54 -0.16
CA VAL A 150 18.00 -2.21 1.21
C VAL A 150 16.79 -2.31 2.13
N GLY A 151 16.84 -3.28 3.05
CA GLY A 151 15.82 -3.45 4.09
C GLY A 151 16.01 -2.47 5.23
N VAL A 152 14.91 -1.87 5.70
CA VAL A 152 14.85 -1.00 6.87
C VAL A 152 13.85 -1.53 7.89
N THR A 153 13.96 -1.10 9.14
CA THR A 153 13.03 -1.45 10.22
C THR A 153 12.16 -0.27 10.68
N SER A 154 12.51 0.94 10.28
CA SER A 154 11.81 2.16 10.65
C SER A 154 12.05 3.28 9.64
N GLN A 155 11.22 4.32 9.68
CA GLN A 155 11.39 5.54 8.88
C GLN A 155 12.75 6.24 9.12
N ALA A 156 13.29 6.17 10.33
CA ALA A 156 14.56 6.81 10.67
C ALA A 156 15.76 6.24 9.88
N GLU A 157 15.66 5.00 9.40
CA GLU A 157 16.73 4.34 8.64
C GLU A 157 16.66 4.64 7.14
N VAL A 158 15.53 5.13 6.63
CA VAL A 158 15.29 5.28 5.19
C VAL A 158 16.31 6.23 4.53
N THR A 159 16.62 7.37 5.16
CA THR A 159 17.58 8.32 4.60
C THR A 159 19.00 7.77 4.50
N GLN A 160 19.40 6.91 5.43
CA GLN A 160 20.67 6.18 5.37
C GLN A 160 20.65 5.10 4.27
N ALA A 161 19.52 4.43 4.07
CA ALA A 161 19.34 3.48 2.98
C ALA A 161 19.46 4.16 1.60
N VAL A 162 18.92 5.38 1.45
CA VAL A 162 19.13 6.20 0.23
C VAL A 162 20.61 6.46 -0.01
N ASP A 163 21.35 6.94 1.02
CA ASP A 163 22.80 7.18 0.90
C ASP A 163 23.57 5.91 0.48
N THR A 164 23.15 4.76 1.01
CA THR A 164 23.73 3.46 0.64
C THR A 164 23.52 3.17 -0.84
N LEU A 165 22.28 3.28 -1.34
CA LEU A 165 21.96 3.03 -2.76
C LEU A 165 22.66 4.03 -3.69
N ILE A 166 22.74 5.32 -3.32
CA ILE A 166 23.52 6.31 -4.06
C ILE A 166 24.99 5.88 -4.15
N SER A 167 25.59 5.45 -3.03
CA SER A 167 26.98 5.00 -3.00
C SER A 167 27.24 3.75 -3.83
N HIS A 168 26.25 2.90 -3.99
CA HIS A 168 26.30 1.70 -4.85
C HIS A 168 26.17 2.05 -6.36
N GLY A 169 25.79 3.30 -6.69
CA GLY A 169 25.68 3.77 -8.06
C GLY A 169 24.47 3.22 -8.81
N VAL A 170 23.32 3.08 -8.11
CA VAL A 170 22.06 2.67 -8.76
C VAL A 170 21.64 3.68 -9.80
N ALA A 171 21.03 3.23 -10.90
CA ALA A 171 20.61 4.10 -11.99
C ALA A 171 19.32 4.88 -11.66
N CYS A 172 18.49 4.35 -10.80
CA CYS A 172 17.26 4.96 -10.32
C CYS A 172 16.80 4.29 -9.02
N LEU A 173 15.84 4.88 -8.34
CA LEU A 173 15.05 4.22 -7.30
C LEU A 173 13.66 3.88 -7.83
N SER A 174 13.08 2.77 -7.35
CA SER A 174 11.67 2.43 -7.54
C SER A 174 11.01 2.23 -6.18
N ASN A 175 9.98 3.00 -5.90
CA ASN A 175 9.24 2.90 -4.65
C ASN A 175 8.21 1.77 -4.71
N LEU A 176 8.00 1.15 -3.56
CA LEU A 176 6.91 0.23 -3.30
C LEU A 176 5.72 0.95 -2.63
N THR A 177 4.64 0.24 -2.37
CA THR A 177 3.55 0.67 -1.48
C THR A 177 3.93 0.45 -0.01
N ASP A 178 5.11 0.93 0.37
CA ASP A 178 5.71 0.78 1.69
C ASP A 178 5.40 1.99 2.56
N ASN A 179 4.72 1.77 3.68
CA ASN A 179 4.23 2.87 4.52
C ASN A 179 5.35 3.72 5.12
N ASN A 180 6.45 3.09 5.58
CA ASN A 180 7.57 3.81 6.16
C ASN A 180 8.33 4.62 5.11
N VAL A 181 8.56 4.04 3.93
CA VAL A 181 9.28 4.68 2.84
C VAL A 181 8.48 5.85 2.26
N VAL A 182 7.19 5.62 1.98
CA VAL A 182 6.30 6.68 1.46
C VAL A 182 6.14 7.82 2.47
N GLY A 183 6.10 7.51 3.77
CA GLY A 183 5.99 8.51 4.83
C GLY A 183 7.12 9.56 4.87
N VAL A 184 8.27 9.26 4.28
CA VAL A 184 9.44 10.16 4.20
C VAL A 184 9.89 10.43 2.77
N LEU A 185 8.99 10.29 1.79
CA LEU A 185 9.30 10.45 0.37
C LEU A 185 9.97 11.80 0.04
N GLY A 186 9.56 12.89 0.70
CA GLY A 186 10.18 14.20 0.48
C GLY A 186 11.67 14.20 0.77
N ALA A 187 12.12 13.54 1.85
CA ALA A 187 13.54 13.42 2.18
C ALA A 187 14.31 12.49 1.21
N ILE A 188 13.64 11.49 0.67
CA ILE A 188 14.21 10.62 -0.38
C ILE A 188 14.47 11.46 -1.64
N LEU A 189 13.47 12.21 -2.10
CA LEU A 189 13.55 13.04 -3.30
C LEU A 189 14.64 14.12 -3.17
N GLU A 190 14.75 14.79 -2.03
CA GLU A 190 15.80 15.79 -1.78
C GLU A 190 17.20 15.19 -2.02
N LYS A 191 17.48 14.02 -1.43
CA LYS A 191 18.78 13.35 -1.57
C LYS A 191 19.05 12.83 -2.99
N THR A 192 18.03 12.25 -3.61
CA THR A 192 18.17 11.69 -4.96
C THR A 192 18.27 12.76 -6.03
N ASP A 193 17.60 13.91 -5.86
CA ASP A 193 17.73 15.07 -6.75
C ASP A 193 19.15 15.67 -6.68
N GLU A 194 19.73 15.79 -5.48
CA GLU A 194 21.12 16.23 -5.32
C GLU A 194 22.12 15.28 -6.00
N ALA A 195 21.82 13.96 -6.01
CA ALA A 195 22.63 12.94 -6.65
C ALA A 195 22.33 12.76 -8.14
N GLY A 196 21.27 13.38 -8.67
CA GLY A 196 20.83 13.23 -10.05
C GLY A 196 20.26 11.84 -10.35
N ILE A 197 19.68 11.17 -9.35
CA ILE A 197 19.10 9.83 -9.44
C ILE A 197 17.57 9.96 -9.48
N PRO A 198 16.89 9.56 -10.58
CA PRO A 198 15.44 9.64 -10.66
C PRO A 198 14.77 8.60 -9.76
N VAL A 199 13.60 8.97 -9.22
CA VAL A 199 12.74 8.09 -8.41
C VAL A 199 11.45 7.80 -9.16
N TYR A 200 11.13 6.53 -9.34
CA TYR A 200 9.85 6.06 -9.88
C TYR A 200 8.90 5.76 -8.73
N GLY A 201 7.70 6.32 -8.80
CA GLY A 201 6.67 6.14 -7.78
C GLY A 201 5.88 4.85 -7.95
N SER A 202 5.17 4.46 -6.92
CA SER A 202 4.23 3.32 -6.94
C SER A 202 2.78 3.75 -7.22
N GLU A 203 2.49 5.06 -7.17
CA GLU A 203 1.15 5.60 -7.39
C GLU A 203 1.23 7.09 -7.82
N ILE A 204 0.10 7.63 -8.30
CA ILE A 204 0.05 8.94 -8.96
C ILE A 204 0.40 10.11 -8.03
N GLU A 205 0.07 10.05 -6.74
CA GLU A 205 0.37 11.13 -5.81
C GLU A 205 1.88 11.29 -5.59
N GLN A 206 2.64 10.20 -5.63
CA GLN A 206 4.10 10.26 -5.57
C GLN A 206 4.69 10.99 -6.78
N VAL A 207 4.08 10.85 -7.96
CA VAL A 207 4.48 11.61 -9.15
C VAL A 207 4.17 13.10 -8.98
N LYS A 208 3.04 13.46 -8.37
CA LYS A 208 2.71 14.86 -8.07
C LYS A 208 3.67 15.50 -7.05
N ILE A 209 4.27 14.70 -6.17
CA ILE A 209 5.24 15.14 -5.18
C ILE A 209 6.63 15.32 -5.79
N GLY A 210 6.99 14.57 -6.84
CA GLY A 210 8.30 14.71 -7.49
C GLY A 210 8.88 13.43 -8.09
N CYS A 211 8.25 12.28 -7.95
CA CYS A 211 8.65 11.10 -8.71
C CYS A 211 8.51 11.34 -10.21
N VAL A 212 9.42 10.79 -11.00
CA VAL A 212 9.46 11.07 -12.45
C VAL A 212 8.31 10.43 -13.23
N ALA A 213 7.87 9.26 -12.81
CA ALA A 213 6.75 8.51 -13.41
C ALA A 213 6.30 7.37 -12.48
N SER A 214 5.16 6.76 -12.80
CA SER A 214 4.64 5.56 -12.13
C SER A 214 3.78 4.76 -13.11
N ALA A 215 3.91 3.44 -13.11
CA ALA A 215 2.93 2.52 -13.67
C ALA A 215 1.93 2.10 -12.56
N GLY A 216 1.48 3.05 -11.79
CA GLY A 216 0.90 2.84 -10.48
C GLY A 216 -0.63 2.74 -10.45
N LEU A 217 -1.13 2.87 -9.24
CA LEU A 217 -2.51 2.65 -8.83
C LEU A 217 -3.27 3.97 -8.67
N ASP A 218 -4.58 3.91 -8.86
CA ASP A 218 -5.52 4.96 -8.46
C ASP A 218 -6.25 4.52 -7.20
N TYR A 219 -5.82 5.02 -6.07
CA TYR A 219 -6.38 4.66 -4.77
C TYR A 219 -7.81 5.17 -4.55
N VAL A 220 -8.25 6.22 -5.24
CA VAL A 220 -9.64 6.67 -5.19
C VAL A 220 -10.54 5.65 -5.89
N GLN A 221 -10.15 5.21 -7.10
CA GLN A 221 -10.89 4.18 -7.81
C GLN A 221 -10.90 2.84 -7.08
N LEU A 222 -9.78 2.46 -6.46
CA LEU A 222 -9.70 1.26 -5.62
C LEU A 222 -10.68 1.36 -4.44
N GLY A 223 -10.73 2.51 -3.79
CA GLY A 223 -11.68 2.79 -2.72
C GLY A 223 -13.13 2.70 -3.18
N ILE A 224 -13.47 3.28 -4.35
CA ILE A 224 -14.82 3.20 -4.93
C ILE A 224 -15.24 1.75 -5.16
N GLN A 225 -14.37 0.93 -5.74
CA GLN A 225 -14.64 -0.50 -5.90
C GLN A 225 -14.91 -1.20 -4.56
N THR A 226 -14.11 -0.86 -3.54
CA THR A 226 -14.28 -1.41 -2.19
C THR A 226 -15.62 -0.99 -1.57
N GLY A 227 -16.02 0.28 -1.72
CA GLY A 227 -17.30 0.79 -1.23
C GLY A 227 -18.51 0.12 -1.90
N LEU A 228 -18.42 -0.13 -3.21
CA LEU A 228 -19.44 -0.89 -3.94
C LEU A 228 -19.53 -2.36 -3.49
N MET A 229 -18.41 -2.96 -3.10
CA MET A 229 -18.40 -4.31 -2.49
C MET A 229 -19.02 -4.29 -1.09
N ALA A 230 -18.67 -3.30 -0.27
CA ALA A 230 -19.23 -3.12 1.08
C ALA A 230 -20.75 -2.95 1.05
N ALA A 231 -21.26 -2.15 0.12
CA ALA A 231 -22.69 -1.97 -0.06
C ALA A 231 -23.40 -3.31 -0.32
N LYS A 232 -22.82 -4.20 -1.13
CA LYS A 232 -23.38 -5.54 -1.38
C LYS A 232 -23.37 -6.43 -0.13
N VAL A 233 -22.33 -6.32 0.70
CA VAL A 233 -22.24 -7.09 1.96
C VAL A 233 -23.29 -6.60 2.96
N LEU A 234 -23.52 -5.28 3.03
CA LEU A 234 -24.49 -4.68 3.96
C LEU A 234 -25.95 -4.88 3.53
N THR A 235 -26.22 -4.98 2.23
CA THR A 235 -27.60 -5.06 1.72
C THR A 235 -28.04 -6.49 1.32
N GLY A 236 -27.14 -7.45 1.27
CA GLY A 236 -27.38 -8.88 0.94
C GLY A 236 -27.30 -9.11 -0.56
#